data_e2cd5d8889215410460c5312e0eb80ce
#
_entry.id   e2cd5d8889215410460c5312e0eb80ce
#
_cell.length_a   1.000
_cell.length_b   1.000
_cell.length_c   1.000
_cell.angle_alpha   90.00
_cell.angle_beta   90.00
_cell.angle_gamma   90.00
#
_symmetry.space_group_name_H-M   'P 1'
#
loop_
_entity.id
_entity.type
_entity.pdbx_description
1 polymer ?
#
loop_
_entity_poly.entity_id
_entity_poly.type
_entity_poly.pdbx_seq_one_letter_code
_entity_poly.pdbx_strand_id
1 'polypeptide(L)'
;MNELQKPNGGAVVMQPATTTPAFNFFDPVQFETMQRVCSFFASSDLVPENYKATLKPIPPGANEETIKAIRAENTAIKTKAIANCMIAVEVATRIGASPLMVMQNMAVIYGRPSWSSKFLIATVNSCGRFDPLQFRFTDKGALGMVDYTDYVWNQQKRCKEPVKKQFDGKNIHEIECVAYTTKRGSDGILESSPVSIRLAIQEGWYTKSGSKWQTMTKQMLMYRAASMWTNAYAPELSMGMRTVEEQQDIYTEYEDVTASEVSAEKEANANKKRISLGTGSEKPETGEISHDNNAARETSTNNAKVAENANNAPNPGF
;
A
#
# COMPACT_ATOMS: atom_id res chain seq x y z
N MET A 1 -20.48 60.10 -32.81
CA MET A 1 -20.50 59.59 -31.41
C MET A 1 -20.96 58.18 -31.48
N ASN A 2 -20.03 57.24 -31.35
CA ASN A 2 -20.30 55.82 -31.36
C ASN A 2 -20.40 55.33 -29.90
N GLU A 3 -21.60 54.94 -29.50
CA GLU A 3 -21.83 54.29 -28.21
C GLU A 3 -21.24 52.85 -28.23
N LEU A 4 -20.27 52.61 -27.36
CA LEU A 4 -19.71 51.32 -27.11
C LEU A 4 -20.73 50.47 -26.31
N GLN A 5 -21.29 49.46 -26.94
CA GLN A 5 -22.10 48.41 -26.29
C GLN A 5 -21.27 47.69 -25.24
N LYS A 6 -21.73 47.71 -23.99
CA LYS A 6 -21.21 46.89 -22.91
C LYS A 6 -21.47 45.39 -23.20
N PRO A 7 -20.50 44.50 -23.01
CA PRO A 7 -20.76 43.08 -23.13
C PRO A 7 -21.68 42.60 -22.01
N ASN A 8 -22.76 41.94 -22.41
CA ASN A 8 -23.73 41.28 -21.55
C ASN A 8 -23.04 40.21 -20.74
N GLY A 9 -22.91 40.39 -19.43
CA GLY A 9 -22.42 39.40 -18.49
C GLY A 9 -23.42 38.25 -18.37
N GLY A 10 -23.34 37.28 -19.27
CA GLY A 10 -24.02 36.01 -19.13
C GLY A 10 -23.44 35.29 -17.92
N ALA A 11 -24.25 35.17 -16.86
CA ALA A 11 -23.92 34.28 -15.74
C ALA A 11 -23.65 32.88 -16.31
N VAL A 12 -22.41 32.44 -16.21
CA VAL A 12 -22.06 31.03 -16.45
C VAL A 12 -22.77 30.22 -15.38
N VAL A 13 -23.95 29.69 -15.75
CA VAL A 13 -24.60 28.65 -14.91
C VAL A 13 -23.67 27.49 -14.89
N MET A 14 -22.94 27.31 -13.77
CA MET A 14 -22.23 26.08 -13.51
C MET A 14 -23.27 24.96 -13.50
N GLN A 15 -23.29 24.15 -14.54
CA GLN A 15 -24.02 22.88 -14.51
C GLN A 15 -23.50 22.07 -13.31
N PRO A 16 -24.41 21.50 -12.50
CA PRO A 16 -23.98 20.60 -11.44
C PRO A 16 -23.16 19.50 -12.10
N ALA A 17 -21.98 19.24 -11.53
CA ALA A 17 -21.10 18.16 -11.98
C ALA A 17 -21.97 16.91 -12.17
N THR A 18 -22.10 16.44 -13.40
CA THR A 18 -22.73 15.18 -13.70
C THR A 18 -21.96 14.14 -12.91
N THR A 19 -22.55 13.67 -11.82
CA THR A 19 -22.03 12.54 -11.07
C THR A 19 -21.99 11.38 -12.05
N THR A 20 -20.80 11.08 -12.56
CA THR A 20 -20.58 9.86 -13.32
C THR A 20 -21.11 8.72 -12.44
N PRO A 21 -22.04 7.88 -12.92
CA PRO A 21 -22.58 6.82 -12.08
C PRO A 21 -21.43 5.97 -11.58
N ALA A 22 -21.37 5.80 -10.25
CA ALA A 22 -20.34 4.98 -9.63
C ALA A 22 -20.38 3.59 -10.27
N PHE A 23 -19.22 3.07 -10.68
CA PHE A 23 -19.09 1.74 -11.24
C PHE A 23 -19.64 0.71 -10.24
N ASN A 24 -20.57 -0.13 -10.73
CA ASN A 24 -21.16 -1.17 -9.90
C ASN A 24 -20.49 -2.53 -10.21
N PHE A 25 -19.64 -3.00 -9.30
CA PHE A 25 -18.99 -4.31 -9.41
C PHE A 25 -19.96 -5.50 -9.43
N PHE A 26 -21.19 -5.33 -8.95
CA PHE A 26 -22.21 -6.36 -8.91
C PHE A 26 -23.12 -6.38 -10.14
N ASP A 27 -22.93 -5.42 -11.07
CA ASP A 27 -23.60 -5.44 -12.37
C ASP A 27 -22.76 -6.25 -13.38
N PRO A 28 -23.26 -7.42 -13.85
CA PRO A 28 -22.48 -8.28 -14.74
C PRO A 28 -22.06 -7.60 -16.04
N VAL A 29 -22.91 -6.73 -16.60
CA VAL A 29 -22.63 -6.04 -17.88
C VAL A 29 -21.52 -5.00 -17.71
N GLN A 30 -21.60 -4.21 -16.64
CA GLN A 30 -20.56 -3.23 -16.32
C GLN A 30 -19.25 -3.93 -16.00
N PHE A 31 -19.28 -5.01 -15.23
CA PHE A 31 -18.11 -5.80 -14.88
C PHE A 31 -17.43 -6.39 -16.11
N GLU A 32 -18.18 -7.01 -17.02
CA GLU A 32 -17.64 -7.55 -18.27
C GLU A 32 -17.03 -6.46 -19.16
N THR A 33 -17.70 -5.32 -19.27
CA THR A 33 -17.19 -4.16 -20.01
C THR A 33 -15.87 -3.67 -19.41
N MET A 34 -15.80 -3.56 -18.08
CA MET A 34 -14.58 -3.18 -17.37
C MET A 34 -13.45 -4.18 -17.61
N GLN A 35 -13.72 -5.49 -17.54
CA GLN A 35 -12.73 -6.51 -17.84
C GLN A 35 -12.16 -6.37 -19.26
N ARG A 36 -13.00 -6.08 -20.26
CA ARG A 36 -12.55 -5.85 -21.66
C ARG A 36 -11.65 -4.63 -21.75
N VAL A 37 -12.05 -3.51 -21.16
CA VAL A 37 -11.24 -2.29 -21.13
C VAL A 37 -9.91 -2.54 -20.42
N CYS A 38 -9.92 -3.19 -19.26
CA CYS A 38 -8.72 -3.49 -18.50
C CYS A 38 -7.80 -4.50 -19.21
N SER A 39 -8.36 -5.46 -19.95
CA SER A 39 -7.58 -6.36 -20.80
C SER A 39 -6.84 -5.60 -21.90
N PHE A 40 -7.47 -4.56 -22.46
CA PHE A 40 -6.83 -3.68 -23.44
C PHE A 40 -5.67 -2.89 -22.79
N PHE A 41 -5.86 -2.28 -21.63
CA PHE A 41 -4.78 -1.61 -20.90
C PHE A 41 -3.64 -2.57 -20.57
N ALA A 42 -3.95 -3.78 -20.06
CA ALA A 42 -2.94 -4.76 -19.68
C ALA A 42 -2.06 -5.25 -20.83
N SER A 43 -2.50 -5.07 -22.08
CA SER A 43 -1.74 -5.39 -23.29
C SER A 43 -0.92 -4.21 -23.85
N SER A 44 -1.06 -3.00 -23.27
CA SER A 44 -0.42 -1.78 -23.75
C SER A 44 1.00 -1.62 -23.22
N ASP A 45 1.91 -1.12 -24.07
CA ASP A 45 3.27 -0.73 -23.66
C ASP A 45 3.31 0.60 -22.89
N LEU A 46 2.22 1.34 -22.86
CA LEU A 46 2.13 2.63 -22.18
C LEU A 46 1.78 2.52 -20.68
N VAL A 47 1.46 1.32 -20.21
CA VAL A 47 1.21 1.09 -18.77
C VAL A 47 2.46 0.54 -18.09
N PRO A 48 2.67 0.89 -16.79
CA PRO A 48 3.78 0.33 -16.00
C PRO A 48 3.67 -1.19 -15.84
N GLU A 49 4.81 -1.86 -15.56
CA GLU A 49 4.90 -3.32 -15.44
C GLU A 49 3.90 -3.94 -14.46
N ASN A 50 3.53 -3.23 -13.37
CA ASN A 50 2.53 -3.71 -12.42
C ASN A 50 1.12 -3.89 -13.02
N TYR A 51 0.86 -3.24 -14.14
CA TYR A 51 -0.41 -3.27 -14.87
C TYR A 51 -0.31 -4.02 -16.22
N LYS A 52 0.90 -4.40 -16.62
CA LYS A 52 1.18 -5.03 -17.89
C LYS A 52 1.18 -6.55 -17.79
N ALA A 53 0.56 -7.22 -18.78
CA ALA A 53 0.59 -8.67 -18.91
C ALA A 53 1.80 -9.11 -19.75
N THR A 54 2.99 -9.09 -19.17
CA THR A 54 4.23 -9.55 -19.82
C THR A 54 4.26 -11.08 -19.82
N LEU A 55 3.85 -11.71 -20.95
CA LEU A 55 3.73 -13.15 -21.06
C LEU A 55 5.07 -13.81 -21.29
N LYS A 56 5.27 -14.98 -20.68
CA LYS A 56 6.45 -15.81 -20.91
C LYS A 56 6.35 -16.52 -22.27
N PRO A 57 7.38 -16.48 -23.12
CA PRO A 57 7.41 -17.21 -24.37
C PRO A 57 7.49 -18.72 -24.10
N ILE A 58 6.86 -19.51 -24.97
CA ILE A 58 7.00 -20.96 -24.94
C ILE A 58 8.27 -21.33 -25.72
N PRO A 59 9.26 -22.00 -25.09
CA PRO A 59 10.49 -22.38 -25.78
C PRO A 59 10.22 -23.34 -26.95
N PRO A 60 10.91 -23.21 -28.07
CA PRO A 60 10.83 -24.17 -29.13
C PRO A 60 11.22 -25.58 -28.64
N GLY A 61 10.40 -26.59 -28.95
CA GLY A 61 10.66 -27.98 -28.54
C GLY A 61 10.33 -28.31 -27.05
N ALA A 62 9.63 -27.41 -26.35
CA ALA A 62 9.15 -27.69 -24.99
C ALA A 62 8.20 -28.91 -24.98
N ASN A 63 8.31 -29.75 -23.96
CA ASN A 63 7.39 -30.86 -23.75
C ASN A 63 5.99 -30.37 -23.34
N GLU A 64 4.98 -31.23 -23.44
CA GLU A 64 3.59 -30.86 -23.18
C GLU A 64 3.33 -30.37 -21.73
N GLU A 65 4.03 -30.94 -20.78
CA GLU A 65 3.94 -30.53 -19.37
C GLU A 65 4.48 -29.11 -19.16
N THR A 66 5.63 -28.78 -19.76
CA THR A 66 6.22 -27.42 -19.71
C THR A 66 5.29 -26.42 -20.41
N ILE A 67 4.71 -26.78 -21.57
CA ILE A 67 3.75 -25.92 -22.27
C ILE A 67 2.53 -25.64 -21.40
N LYS A 68 1.99 -26.66 -20.74
CA LYS A 68 0.84 -26.52 -19.83
C LYS A 68 1.18 -25.63 -18.63
N ALA A 69 2.35 -25.80 -18.03
CA ALA A 69 2.82 -24.98 -16.93
C ALA A 69 2.96 -23.50 -17.34
N ILE A 70 3.62 -23.21 -18.47
CA ILE A 70 3.79 -21.83 -18.98
C ILE A 70 2.43 -21.20 -19.32
N ARG A 71 1.51 -21.94 -19.91
CA ARG A 71 0.15 -21.44 -20.19
C ARG A 71 -0.61 -21.09 -18.91
N ALA A 72 -0.54 -21.93 -17.89
CA ALA A 72 -1.15 -21.66 -16.59
C ALA A 72 -0.55 -20.41 -15.93
N GLU A 73 0.77 -20.27 -15.96
CA GLU A 73 1.46 -19.09 -15.46
C GLU A 73 1.09 -17.81 -16.23
N ASN A 74 1.07 -17.87 -17.54
CA ASN A 74 0.64 -16.76 -18.40
C ASN A 74 -0.80 -16.34 -18.13
N THR A 75 -1.68 -17.30 -17.83
CA THR A 75 -3.06 -17.00 -17.42
C THR A 75 -3.08 -16.26 -16.09
N ALA A 76 -2.30 -16.68 -15.10
CA ALA A 76 -2.18 -16.01 -13.81
C ALA A 76 -1.63 -14.57 -13.95
N ILE A 77 -0.58 -14.39 -14.78
CA ILE A 77 -0.01 -13.06 -15.09
C ILE A 77 -1.08 -12.14 -15.70
N LYS A 78 -1.83 -12.64 -16.69
CA LYS A 78 -2.90 -11.90 -17.36
C LYS A 78 -4.01 -11.49 -16.38
N THR A 79 -4.46 -12.43 -15.58
CA THR A 79 -5.52 -12.18 -14.59
C THR A 79 -5.08 -11.14 -13.55
N LYS A 80 -3.84 -11.23 -13.06
CA LYS A 80 -3.28 -10.25 -12.11
C LYS A 80 -3.18 -8.85 -12.72
N ALA A 81 -2.67 -8.74 -13.96
CA ALA A 81 -2.56 -7.46 -14.66
C ALA A 81 -3.93 -6.81 -14.87
N ILE A 82 -4.93 -7.57 -15.32
CA ILE A 82 -6.31 -7.09 -15.49
C ILE A 82 -6.90 -6.62 -14.16
N ALA A 83 -6.73 -7.39 -13.09
CA ALA A 83 -7.22 -7.02 -11.77
C ALA A 83 -6.60 -5.70 -11.27
N ASN A 84 -5.28 -5.52 -11.45
CA ASN A 84 -4.60 -4.26 -11.10
C ASN A 84 -5.14 -3.09 -11.94
N CYS A 85 -5.35 -3.29 -13.25
CA CYS A 85 -5.98 -2.28 -14.11
C CYS A 85 -7.39 -1.92 -13.64
N MET A 86 -8.21 -2.90 -13.22
CA MET A 86 -9.57 -2.65 -12.73
C MET A 86 -9.55 -1.74 -11.50
N ILE A 87 -8.66 -1.99 -10.54
CA ILE A 87 -8.48 -1.13 -9.36
C ILE A 87 -8.07 0.29 -9.77
N ALA A 88 -7.13 0.43 -10.69
CA ALA A 88 -6.68 1.74 -11.16
C ALA A 88 -7.78 2.51 -11.91
N VAL A 89 -8.61 1.83 -12.70
CA VAL A 89 -9.75 2.46 -13.42
C VAL A 89 -10.84 2.87 -12.42
N GLU A 90 -11.10 2.07 -11.41
CA GLU A 90 -12.04 2.41 -10.34
C GLU A 90 -11.60 3.65 -9.57
N VAL A 91 -10.31 3.71 -9.16
CA VAL A 91 -9.72 4.89 -8.53
C VAL A 91 -9.82 6.12 -9.44
N ALA A 92 -9.47 5.98 -10.73
CA ALA A 92 -9.55 7.04 -11.71
C ALA A 92 -10.97 7.62 -11.84
N THR A 93 -11.97 6.75 -11.86
CA THR A 93 -13.38 7.16 -11.91
C THR A 93 -13.79 7.97 -10.68
N ARG A 94 -13.35 7.54 -9.48
CA ARG A 94 -13.66 8.25 -8.21
C ARG A 94 -13.05 9.66 -8.16
N ILE A 95 -11.81 9.81 -8.63
CA ILE A 95 -11.11 11.10 -8.59
C ILE A 95 -11.33 11.96 -9.85
N GLY A 96 -12.09 11.47 -10.84
CA GLY A 96 -12.32 12.17 -12.10
C GLY A 96 -11.06 12.32 -12.97
N ALA A 97 -10.09 11.40 -12.85
CA ALA A 97 -8.84 11.42 -13.59
C ALA A 97 -8.82 10.41 -14.75
N SER A 98 -7.86 10.57 -15.68
CA SER A 98 -7.63 9.57 -16.72
C SER A 98 -7.08 8.26 -16.11
N PRO A 99 -7.61 7.07 -16.47
CA PRO A 99 -7.08 5.79 -16.02
C PRO A 99 -5.58 5.63 -16.27
N LEU A 100 -5.09 6.02 -17.44
CA LEU A 100 -3.67 5.95 -17.76
C LEU A 100 -2.82 6.84 -16.85
N MET A 101 -3.30 8.05 -16.53
CA MET A 101 -2.62 8.96 -15.62
C MET A 101 -2.52 8.33 -14.21
N VAL A 102 -3.59 7.69 -13.75
CA VAL A 102 -3.59 6.98 -12.45
C VAL A 102 -2.60 5.82 -12.49
N MET A 103 -2.62 4.96 -13.51
CA MET A 103 -1.69 3.84 -13.65
C MET A 103 -0.22 4.28 -13.65
N GLN A 104 0.09 5.40 -14.30
CA GLN A 104 1.45 5.94 -14.36
C GLN A 104 1.94 6.56 -13.05
N ASN A 105 1.03 6.94 -12.15
CA ASN A 105 1.36 7.63 -10.91
C ASN A 105 0.99 6.86 -9.63
N MET A 106 0.35 5.72 -9.76
CA MET A 106 -0.01 4.83 -8.65
C MET A 106 0.84 3.56 -8.71
N ALA A 107 1.67 3.37 -7.69
CA ALA A 107 2.44 2.15 -7.50
C ALA A 107 1.76 1.24 -6.47
N VAL A 108 1.85 -0.08 -6.67
CA VAL A 108 1.43 -1.06 -5.66
C VAL A 108 2.68 -1.53 -4.91
N ILE A 109 2.79 -1.15 -3.64
CA ILE A 109 3.90 -1.48 -2.76
C ILE A 109 3.37 -2.39 -1.66
N TYR A 110 3.85 -3.63 -1.59
CA TYR A 110 3.38 -4.65 -0.63
C TYR A 110 1.85 -4.79 -0.60
N GLY A 111 1.22 -4.82 -1.78
CA GLY A 111 -0.22 -4.96 -1.91
C GLY A 111 -1.04 -3.69 -1.60
N ARG A 112 -0.38 -2.58 -1.29
CA ARG A 112 -1.05 -1.30 -1.01
C ARG A 112 -0.84 -0.31 -2.14
N PRO A 113 -1.89 0.29 -2.69
CA PRO A 113 -1.76 1.36 -3.66
C PRO A 113 -1.17 2.61 -2.99
N SER A 114 -0.25 3.27 -3.68
CA SER A 114 0.47 4.44 -3.19
C SER A 114 0.66 5.45 -4.31
N TRP A 115 0.45 6.73 -4.01
CA TRP A 115 0.62 7.81 -4.97
C TRP A 115 2.08 8.21 -5.13
N SER A 116 2.50 8.61 -6.34
CA SER A 116 3.72 9.39 -6.46
C SER A 116 3.51 10.76 -5.77
N SER A 117 4.48 11.25 -5.00
CA SER A 117 4.38 12.57 -4.35
C SER A 117 4.17 13.70 -5.36
N LYS A 118 4.73 13.57 -6.56
CA LYS A 118 4.53 14.52 -7.66
C LYS A 118 3.06 14.60 -8.08
N PHE A 119 2.39 13.46 -8.20
CA PHE A 119 0.99 13.39 -8.57
C PHE A 119 0.10 13.99 -7.47
N LEU A 120 0.42 13.71 -6.20
CA LEU A 120 -0.30 14.28 -5.08
C LEU A 120 -0.26 15.82 -5.09
N ILE A 121 0.94 16.39 -5.29
CA ILE A 121 1.12 17.86 -5.43
C ILE A 121 0.33 18.38 -6.63
N ALA A 122 0.41 17.70 -7.79
CA ALA A 122 -0.32 18.10 -8.98
C ALA A 122 -1.84 18.08 -8.76
N THR A 123 -2.36 17.08 -8.04
CA THR A 123 -3.79 16.96 -7.71
C THR A 123 -4.25 18.11 -6.82
N VAL A 124 -3.47 18.49 -5.80
CA VAL A 124 -3.76 19.68 -4.97
C VAL A 124 -3.80 20.93 -5.84
N ASN A 125 -2.81 21.14 -6.71
CA ASN A 125 -2.72 22.32 -7.55
C ASN A 125 -3.83 22.41 -8.59
N SER A 126 -4.37 21.29 -9.05
CA SER A 126 -5.40 21.22 -10.10
C SER A 126 -6.83 21.13 -9.58
N CYS A 127 -7.05 20.84 -8.29
CA CYS A 127 -8.39 20.59 -7.74
C CYS A 127 -9.30 21.81 -7.71
N GLY A 128 -8.75 23.01 -7.95
CA GLY A 128 -9.52 24.26 -8.03
C GLY A 128 -9.97 24.84 -6.68
N ARG A 129 -9.75 24.14 -5.56
CA ARG A 129 -10.15 24.58 -4.21
C ARG A 129 -9.09 25.40 -3.48
N PHE A 130 -7.86 25.18 -3.83
CA PHE A 130 -6.69 25.82 -3.22
C PHE A 130 -5.87 26.54 -4.28
N ASP A 131 -5.06 27.50 -3.86
CA ASP A 131 -3.99 28.02 -4.67
C ASP A 131 -2.87 26.99 -4.80
N PRO A 132 -1.92 27.13 -5.72
CA PRO A 132 -0.83 26.17 -5.86
C PRO A 132 -0.04 26.03 -4.57
N LEU A 133 0.24 24.78 -4.17
CA LEU A 133 1.01 24.45 -2.98
C LEU A 133 2.41 25.07 -3.05
N GLN A 134 2.80 25.77 -2.00
CA GLN A 134 4.08 26.44 -1.84
C GLN A 134 4.89 25.75 -0.74
N PHE A 135 6.22 25.96 -0.76
CA PHE A 135 7.14 25.35 0.18
C PHE A 135 8.08 26.40 0.76
N ARG A 136 8.07 26.53 2.07
CA ARG A 136 8.98 27.43 2.79
C ARG A 136 10.07 26.60 3.46
N PHE A 137 11.32 26.89 3.11
CA PHE A 137 12.49 26.27 3.72
C PHE A 137 13.12 27.22 4.73
N THR A 138 13.47 26.69 5.90
CA THR A 138 14.15 27.43 6.94
C THR A 138 15.40 26.68 7.34
N ASP A 139 16.56 27.35 7.25
CA ASP A 139 17.83 26.84 7.77
C ASP A 139 17.94 27.21 9.26
N LYS A 140 18.04 26.20 10.12
CA LYS A 140 18.18 26.36 11.57
C LYS A 140 19.65 26.33 12.04
N GLY A 141 20.60 26.29 11.11
CA GLY A 141 22.03 26.19 11.41
C GLY A 141 22.52 24.74 11.49
N ALA A 142 23.61 24.52 12.23
CA ALA A 142 24.21 23.18 12.35
C ALA A 142 23.28 22.21 13.08
N LEU A 143 23.10 21.02 12.52
CA LEU A 143 22.20 19.98 13.07
C LEU A 143 22.71 19.44 14.43
N GLY A 144 24.05 19.30 14.59
CA GLY A 144 24.66 18.75 15.81
C GLY A 144 24.40 17.25 15.98
N MET A 145 24.48 16.80 17.23
CA MET A 145 24.16 15.40 17.58
C MET A 145 22.66 15.21 17.63
N VAL A 146 22.18 14.10 17.05
CA VAL A 146 20.76 13.73 17.06
C VAL A 146 20.60 12.33 17.64
N ASP A 147 19.85 12.22 18.71
CA ASP A 147 19.47 10.93 19.29
C ASP A 147 18.31 10.34 18.48
N TYR A 148 18.39 9.04 18.16
CA TYR A 148 17.31 8.32 17.51
C TYR A 148 17.24 6.88 18.00
N THR A 149 16.12 6.24 17.75
CA THR A 149 15.91 4.82 18.09
C THR A 149 15.95 4.01 16.79
N ASP A 150 16.86 3.05 16.75
CA ASP A 150 16.94 2.05 15.68
C ASP A 150 16.34 0.74 16.17
N TYR A 151 15.74 -0.05 15.28
CA TYR A 151 15.17 -1.34 15.62
C TYR A 151 16.04 -2.45 15.06
N VAL A 152 16.85 -3.07 15.91
CA VAL A 152 17.81 -4.13 15.55
C VAL A 152 17.21 -5.50 15.82
N TRP A 153 17.37 -6.42 14.88
CA TRP A 153 16.90 -7.80 15.05
C TRP A 153 17.70 -8.54 16.14
N ASN A 154 16.99 -9.04 17.14
CA ASN A 154 17.57 -9.91 18.16
C ASN A 154 17.30 -11.37 17.78
N GLN A 155 18.36 -12.10 17.42
CA GLN A 155 18.25 -13.50 17.00
C GLN A 155 17.77 -14.44 18.13
N GLN A 156 18.11 -14.14 19.38
CA GLN A 156 17.70 -14.96 20.52
C GLN A 156 16.23 -14.82 20.85
N LYS A 157 15.72 -13.57 20.79
CA LYS A 157 14.32 -13.26 21.10
C LYS A 157 13.41 -13.31 19.87
N ARG A 158 13.98 -13.46 18.68
CA ARG A 158 13.25 -13.45 17.40
C ARG A 158 12.32 -12.23 17.23
N CYS A 159 12.77 -11.09 17.71
CA CYS A 159 12.02 -9.82 17.60
C CYS A 159 12.98 -8.65 17.38
N LYS A 160 12.44 -7.54 16.87
CA LYS A 160 13.18 -6.28 16.78
C LYS A 160 13.19 -5.61 18.16
N GLU A 161 14.36 -5.22 18.62
CA GLU A 161 14.54 -4.49 19.87
C GLU A 161 14.96 -3.05 19.58
N PRO A 162 14.39 -2.07 20.31
CA PRO A 162 14.78 -0.68 20.18
C PRO A 162 16.18 -0.45 20.77
N VAL A 163 17.08 0.09 19.97
CA VAL A 163 18.43 0.47 20.37
C VAL A 163 18.59 1.98 20.19
N LYS A 164 18.95 2.67 21.24
CA LYS A 164 19.25 4.11 21.18
C LYS A 164 20.60 4.32 20.49
N LYS A 165 20.61 5.14 19.46
CA LYS A 165 21.80 5.52 18.69
C LYS A 165 21.90 7.03 18.61
N GLN A 166 23.11 7.53 18.31
CA GLN A 166 23.36 8.93 18.03
C GLN A 166 23.88 9.11 16.62
N PHE A 167 23.38 10.12 15.94
CA PHE A 167 23.83 10.52 14.61
C PHE A 167 24.67 11.81 14.73
N ASP A 168 25.88 11.81 14.20
CA ASP A 168 26.73 13.01 14.15
C ASP A 168 26.38 13.86 12.92
N GLY A 169 25.62 14.90 13.14
CA GLY A 169 25.18 15.86 12.12
C GLY A 169 26.00 17.16 12.10
N LYS A 170 27.22 17.22 12.69
CA LYS A 170 28.02 18.46 12.78
C LYS A 170 28.26 19.16 11.45
N ASN A 171 28.38 18.38 10.37
CA ASN A 171 28.62 18.89 9.01
C ASN A 171 27.34 19.03 8.18
N ILE A 172 26.18 18.88 8.79
CA ILE A 172 24.87 18.94 8.15
C ILE A 172 24.11 20.14 8.71
N HIS A 173 23.51 20.93 7.81
CA HIS A 173 22.59 21.99 8.21
C HIS A 173 21.19 21.40 8.50
N GLU A 174 20.60 21.79 9.61
CA GLU A 174 19.21 21.51 9.92
C GLU A 174 18.30 22.33 9.01
N ILE A 175 17.70 21.69 8.03
CA ILE A 175 16.73 22.30 7.11
C ILE A 175 15.34 21.81 7.48
N GLU A 176 14.43 22.76 7.64
CA GLU A 176 13.01 22.54 7.87
C GLU A 176 12.23 22.96 6.64
N CYS A 177 11.18 22.21 6.28
CA CYS A 177 10.25 22.51 5.21
C CYS A 177 8.81 22.49 5.73
N VAL A 178 8.06 23.53 5.36
CA VAL A 178 6.61 23.62 5.59
C VAL A 178 5.93 23.78 4.24
N ALA A 179 4.97 22.93 3.94
CA ALA A 179 4.07 23.09 2.81
C ALA A 179 2.92 24.01 3.23
N TYR A 180 2.56 24.96 2.40
CA TYR A 180 1.48 25.88 2.69
C TYR A 180 0.75 26.33 1.43
N THR A 181 -0.51 26.70 1.59
CA THR A 181 -1.32 27.33 0.54
C THR A 181 -2.52 28.05 1.17
N THR A 182 -3.32 28.74 0.36
CA THR A 182 -4.57 29.37 0.74
C THR A 182 -5.75 28.65 0.10
N LYS A 183 -6.88 28.65 0.76
CA LYS A 183 -8.12 28.21 0.15
C LYS A 183 -8.60 29.33 -0.77
N ARG A 184 -8.95 29.02 -2.02
CA ARG A 184 -9.43 30.03 -2.97
C ARG A 184 -10.60 30.83 -2.42
N GLY A 185 -10.48 32.14 -2.46
CA GLY A 185 -11.50 33.08 -1.92
C GLY A 185 -11.42 33.26 -0.39
N SER A 186 -10.30 32.87 0.23
CA SER A 186 -10.03 33.06 1.66
C SER A 186 -8.58 33.49 1.86
N ASP A 187 -8.34 34.39 2.81
CA ASP A 187 -6.99 34.89 3.16
C ASP A 187 -6.26 33.99 4.19
N GLY A 188 -6.93 32.92 4.65
CA GLY A 188 -6.35 32.01 5.64
C GLY A 188 -5.29 31.09 5.05
N ILE A 189 -4.07 31.14 5.60
CA ILE A 189 -2.99 30.25 5.21
C ILE A 189 -3.16 28.90 5.93
N LEU A 190 -3.11 27.81 5.18
CA LEU A 190 -3.11 26.43 5.68
C LEU A 190 -1.69 25.89 5.59
N GLU A 191 -1.07 25.56 6.73
CA GLU A 191 0.30 25.13 6.81
C GLU A 191 0.40 23.68 7.32
N SER A 192 1.30 22.89 6.74
CA SER A 192 1.63 21.55 7.25
C SER A 192 2.40 21.66 8.57
N SER A 193 2.45 20.56 9.32
CA SER A 193 3.50 20.39 10.31
C SER A 193 4.87 20.52 9.66
N PRO A 194 5.88 21.10 10.35
CA PRO A 194 7.24 21.22 9.84
C PRO A 194 7.88 19.85 9.70
N VAL A 195 8.54 19.62 8.57
CA VAL A 195 9.36 18.43 8.30
C VAL A 195 10.82 18.85 8.26
N SER A 196 11.67 18.18 9.04
CA SER A 196 13.07 18.53 9.16
C SER A 196 14.00 17.34 8.96
N ILE A 197 15.30 17.62 8.77
CA ILE A 197 16.33 16.56 8.71
C ILE A 197 16.41 15.83 10.04
N ARG A 198 16.29 16.55 11.16
CA ARG A 198 16.24 15.97 12.50
C ARG A 198 15.11 14.96 12.63
N LEU A 199 13.90 15.33 12.19
CA LEU A 199 12.75 14.43 12.16
C LEU A 199 13.06 13.19 11.30
N ALA A 200 13.64 13.38 10.10
CA ALA A 200 13.97 12.28 9.21
C ALA A 200 15.00 11.30 9.81
N ILE A 201 15.92 11.78 10.67
CA ILE A 201 16.86 10.93 11.41
C ILE A 201 16.13 10.20 12.54
N GLN A 202 15.29 10.89 13.30
CA GLN A 202 14.55 10.31 14.43
C GLN A 202 13.60 9.21 14.00
N GLU A 203 12.98 9.36 12.82
CA GLU A 203 12.09 8.38 12.19
C GLU A 203 12.87 7.29 11.39
N GLY A 204 14.20 7.34 11.38
CA GLY A 204 15.03 6.35 10.68
C GLY A 204 15.08 6.51 9.15
N TRP A 205 14.41 7.51 8.54
CA TRP A 205 14.37 7.67 7.08
C TRP A 205 15.71 8.11 6.48
N TYR A 206 16.43 8.95 7.20
CA TYR A 206 17.70 9.52 6.76
C TYR A 206 18.87 8.52 6.84
N THR A 207 18.87 7.67 7.86
CA THR A 207 19.99 6.77 8.17
C THR A 207 19.99 5.46 7.40
N LYS A 208 18.94 5.16 6.64
CA LYS A 208 18.84 3.95 5.82
C LYS A 208 19.91 3.92 4.72
N SER A 209 20.40 2.73 4.40
CA SER A 209 21.28 2.52 3.26
C SER A 209 20.59 2.95 1.96
N GLY A 210 21.27 3.76 1.14
CA GLY A 210 20.73 4.27 -0.12
C GLY A 210 19.58 5.28 0.03
N SER A 211 19.42 5.87 1.21
CA SER A 211 18.35 6.84 1.49
C SER A 211 18.45 8.09 0.59
N LYS A 212 17.38 8.41 -0.09
CA LYS A 212 17.24 9.63 -0.90
C LYS A 212 17.26 10.91 -0.04
N TRP A 213 16.99 10.78 1.25
CA TRP A 213 17.10 11.89 2.20
C TRP A 213 18.49 12.48 2.30
N GLN A 214 19.54 11.68 2.01
CA GLN A 214 20.93 12.15 2.00
C GLN A 214 21.32 12.84 0.68
N THR A 215 20.78 12.38 -0.45
CA THR A 215 21.18 12.85 -1.79
C THR A 215 20.22 13.88 -2.38
N MET A 216 18.93 13.82 -2.01
CA MET A 216 17.86 14.66 -2.53
C MET A 216 17.06 15.32 -1.39
N THR A 217 17.75 15.80 -0.36
CA THR A 217 17.21 16.27 0.92
C THR A 217 16.04 17.24 0.75
N LYS A 218 16.22 18.33 -0.02
CA LYS A 218 15.16 19.33 -0.21
C LYS A 218 13.91 18.72 -0.86
N GLN A 219 14.09 17.83 -1.82
CA GLN A 219 12.97 17.17 -2.50
C GLN A 219 12.20 16.24 -1.57
N MET A 220 12.91 15.47 -0.74
CA MET A 220 12.27 14.58 0.24
C MET A 220 11.52 15.38 1.32
N LEU A 221 12.09 16.49 1.78
CA LEU A 221 11.41 17.43 2.67
C LEU A 221 10.12 17.97 2.05
N MET A 222 10.15 18.42 0.78
CA MET A 222 8.96 18.88 0.06
C MET A 222 7.89 17.81 -0.05
N TYR A 223 8.26 16.60 -0.45
CA TYR A 223 7.33 15.50 -0.65
C TYR A 223 6.64 15.10 0.65
N ARG A 224 7.41 15.01 1.73
CA ARG A 224 6.86 14.69 3.05
C ARG A 224 5.97 15.81 3.59
N ALA A 225 6.37 17.07 3.43
CA ALA A 225 5.56 18.22 3.82
C ALA A 225 4.25 18.29 3.01
N ALA A 226 4.29 18.03 1.70
CA ALA A 226 3.10 17.97 0.85
C ALA A 226 2.14 16.86 1.27
N SER A 227 2.66 15.67 1.60
CA SER A 227 1.85 14.56 2.10
C SER A 227 1.19 14.91 3.44
N MET A 228 1.93 15.48 4.40
CA MET A 228 1.37 15.92 5.68
C MET A 228 0.30 16.98 5.50
N TRP A 229 0.53 17.94 4.59
CA TRP A 229 -0.45 18.97 4.27
C TRP A 229 -1.74 18.35 3.69
N THR A 230 -1.60 17.47 2.70
CA THR A 230 -2.76 16.86 2.03
C THR A 230 -3.57 16.00 2.99
N ASN A 231 -2.90 15.23 3.85
CA ASN A 231 -3.56 14.39 4.85
C ASN A 231 -4.34 15.21 5.89
N ALA A 232 -3.90 16.44 6.18
CA ALA A 232 -4.55 17.31 7.15
C ALA A 232 -5.73 18.11 6.55
N TYR A 233 -5.58 18.62 5.33
CA TYR A 233 -6.51 19.61 4.78
C TYR A 233 -7.32 19.15 3.56
N ALA A 234 -6.88 18.08 2.90
CA ALA A 234 -7.52 17.55 1.70
C ALA A 234 -7.35 16.02 1.57
N PRO A 235 -7.68 15.22 2.62
CA PRO A 235 -7.47 13.77 2.62
C PRO A 235 -8.23 13.05 1.51
N GLU A 236 -9.32 13.64 1.01
CA GLU A 236 -10.08 13.11 -0.12
C GLU A 236 -9.30 13.12 -1.44
N LEU A 237 -8.30 14.01 -1.60
CA LEU A 237 -7.45 14.02 -2.79
C LEU A 237 -6.45 12.86 -2.80
N SER A 238 -5.98 12.45 -1.64
CA SER A 238 -5.14 11.25 -1.50
C SER A 238 -5.96 9.96 -1.39
N MET A 239 -7.28 10.05 -1.15
CA MET A 239 -8.15 8.91 -0.82
C MET A 239 -7.60 8.08 0.36
N GLY A 240 -6.89 8.72 1.29
CA GLY A 240 -6.23 8.06 2.42
C GLY A 240 -5.01 7.21 2.03
N MET A 241 -4.59 7.22 0.77
CA MET A 241 -3.41 6.49 0.30
C MET A 241 -2.14 7.27 0.65
N ARG A 242 -1.11 6.54 1.08
CA ARG A 242 0.22 7.07 1.33
C ARG A 242 0.97 7.34 0.03
N THR A 243 2.03 8.13 0.12
CA THR A 243 2.95 8.27 -1.03
C THR A 243 3.89 7.08 -1.14
N VAL A 244 4.46 6.90 -2.34
CA VAL A 244 5.46 5.85 -2.62
C VAL A 244 6.65 5.98 -1.68
N GLU A 245 7.11 7.21 -1.48
CA GLU A 245 8.23 7.52 -0.61
C GLU A 245 7.91 7.18 0.86
N GLU A 246 6.69 7.47 1.33
CA GLU A 246 6.25 7.08 2.67
C GLU A 246 6.19 5.57 2.86
N GLN A 247 5.69 4.85 1.86
CA GLN A 247 5.66 3.39 1.92
C GLN A 247 7.07 2.79 1.93
N GLN A 248 7.98 3.32 1.11
CA GLN A 248 9.39 2.90 1.12
C GLN A 248 10.07 3.17 2.46
N ASP A 249 9.79 4.31 3.07
CA ASP A 249 10.32 4.64 4.39
C ASP A 249 9.86 3.65 5.48
N ILE A 250 8.62 3.21 5.42
CA ILE A 250 8.04 2.29 6.42
C ILE A 250 8.48 0.85 6.17
N TYR A 251 8.44 0.38 4.93
CA TYR A 251 8.58 -1.05 4.60
C TYR A 251 10.01 -1.54 4.41
N THR A 252 10.98 -0.65 4.19
CA THR A 252 12.39 -1.08 4.17
C THR A 252 12.81 -1.70 5.51
N GLU A 253 12.09 -1.42 6.59
CA GLU A 253 12.29 -2.07 7.88
C GLU A 253 11.72 -3.50 7.96
N TYR A 254 10.75 -3.85 7.12
CA TYR A 254 10.08 -5.15 7.19
C TYR A 254 10.63 -6.20 6.20
N GLU A 255 11.35 -5.78 5.17
CA GLU A 255 11.76 -6.65 4.08
C GLU A 255 12.95 -7.56 4.44
N ASP A 256 13.81 -7.12 5.35
CA ASP A 256 15.05 -7.85 5.71
C ASP A 256 14.82 -9.08 6.61
N VAL A 257 13.62 -9.26 7.14
CA VAL A 257 13.38 -10.30 8.17
C VAL A 257 12.49 -11.44 7.68
N THR A 258 11.69 -11.27 6.62
CA THR A 258 10.59 -12.23 6.37
C THR A 258 10.82 -13.20 5.22
N ALA A 259 11.50 -12.83 4.16
CA ALA A 259 11.56 -13.66 2.94
C ALA A 259 12.68 -14.71 2.98
N SER A 260 13.89 -14.37 3.42
CA SER A 260 15.02 -15.30 3.49
C SER A 260 14.96 -16.22 4.70
N GLU A 261 14.49 -15.73 5.85
CA GLU A 261 14.38 -16.55 7.07
C GLU A 261 13.19 -17.51 7.02
N VAL A 262 12.04 -17.10 6.47
CA VAL A 262 10.88 -17.99 6.28
C VAL A 262 11.18 -19.09 5.27
N SER A 263 11.96 -18.82 4.22
CA SER A 263 12.40 -19.88 3.30
C SER A 263 13.44 -20.80 3.94
N ALA A 264 14.41 -20.28 4.69
CA ALA A 264 15.38 -21.09 5.41
C ALA A 264 14.72 -21.91 6.54
N GLU A 265 13.73 -21.36 7.22
CA GLU A 265 12.97 -22.07 8.26
C GLU A 265 12.03 -23.14 7.68
N LYS A 266 11.40 -22.88 6.52
CA LYS A 266 10.66 -23.90 5.77
C LYS A 266 11.56 -25.05 5.28
N GLU A 267 12.77 -24.74 4.81
CA GLU A 267 13.74 -25.76 4.41
C GLU A 267 14.32 -26.53 5.61
N ALA A 268 14.56 -25.86 6.73
CA ALA A 268 15.05 -26.48 7.97
C ALA A 268 13.99 -27.36 8.63
N ASN A 269 12.72 -26.98 8.59
CA ASN A 269 11.58 -27.68 9.15
C ASN A 269 10.88 -28.62 8.15
N ALA A 270 11.32 -28.67 6.90
CA ALA A 270 10.86 -29.68 5.95
C ALA A 270 11.14 -31.05 6.53
N ASN A 271 10.07 -31.80 6.79
CA ASN A 271 10.10 -33.09 7.50
C ASN A 271 10.94 -34.07 6.73
N LYS A 272 12.22 -34.27 7.15
CA LYS A 272 13.20 -35.18 6.54
C LYS A 272 12.95 -36.64 6.92
N LYS A 273 11.87 -36.97 7.63
CA LYS A 273 11.47 -38.37 7.87
C LYS A 273 10.96 -38.99 6.57
N ARG A 274 11.84 -39.71 5.89
CA ARG A 274 11.41 -40.68 4.89
C ARG A 274 10.52 -41.71 5.59
N ILE A 275 9.23 -41.72 5.25
CA ILE A 275 8.34 -42.84 5.56
C ILE A 275 8.82 -43.99 4.66
N SER A 276 9.58 -44.92 5.21
CA SER A 276 9.89 -46.18 4.57
C SER A 276 8.60 -47.01 4.59
N LEU A 277 7.88 -47.04 3.47
CA LEU A 277 6.86 -48.05 3.22
C LEU A 277 7.61 -49.38 3.04
N GLY A 278 7.71 -50.14 4.13
CA GLY A 278 8.17 -51.50 4.05
C GLY A 278 7.23 -52.33 3.20
N THR A 279 7.70 -52.80 2.05
CA THR A 279 7.10 -53.89 1.29
C THR A 279 7.28 -55.17 2.08
N GLY A 280 6.37 -55.48 2.96
CA GLY A 280 6.26 -56.76 3.61
C GLY A 280 5.20 -57.57 2.86
N SER A 281 5.68 -58.53 2.04
CA SER A 281 4.85 -59.61 1.54
C SER A 281 4.73 -60.66 2.64
N GLU A 282 3.54 -60.84 3.23
CA GLU A 282 3.15 -62.08 3.91
C GLU A 282 1.68 -62.41 3.63
N LYS A 283 1.46 -63.70 3.41
CA LYS A 283 0.28 -64.41 3.02
C LYS A 283 -0.81 -64.39 4.10
N PRO A 284 -2.07 -64.60 3.72
CA PRO A 284 -3.19 -64.65 4.68
C PRO A 284 -3.28 -66.03 5.34
N GLU A 285 -3.27 -66.08 6.66
CA GLU A 285 -3.85 -67.20 7.43
C GLU A 285 -5.20 -66.83 7.98
N THR A 286 -6.13 -67.76 7.71
CA THR A 286 -7.49 -67.85 8.20
C THR A 286 -7.53 -68.22 9.68
N GLY A 287 -8.35 -67.54 10.47
CA GLY A 287 -8.64 -67.89 11.87
C GLY A 287 -9.72 -67.05 12.49
N GLU A 288 -10.90 -67.57 12.43
CA GLU A 288 -12.05 -67.63 13.32
C GLU A 288 -12.43 -66.43 14.23
N ILE A 289 -13.71 -66.18 14.12
CA ILE A 289 -14.62 -65.33 14.86
C ILE A 289 -14.73 -65.78 16.33
N SER A 290 -14.69 -64.89 17.28
CA SER A 290 -15.44 -64.99 18.50
C SER A 290 -15.92 -63.64 18.98
N HIS A 291 -17.24 -63.56 19.05
CA HIS A 291 -18.01 -62.53 19.75
C HIS A 291 -17.71 -62.60 21.25
N ASP A 292 -17.53 -61.48 21.89
CA ASP A 292 -18.19 -61.24 23.19
C ASP A 292 -18.48 -59.78 23.46
N ASN A 293 -19.72 -59.58 23.92
CA ASN A 293 -20.31 -58.36 24.42
C ASN A 293 -19.81 -58.07 25.86
N ASN A 294 -19.63 -56.84 26.26
CA ASN A 294 -20.39 -56.17 27.35
C ASN A 294 -19.78 -54.80 27.68
N ALA A 295 -20.60 -53.82 27.51
CA ALA A 295 -21.22 -52.89 28.47
C ALA A 295 -20.39 -52.34 29.63
N ALA A 296 -20.34 -51.01 29.66
CA ALA A 296 -20.63 -50.06 30.76
C ALA A 296 -20.02 -48.71 30.39
N ARG A 297 -20.71 -47.74 30.07
CA ARG A 297 -21.53 -46.72 30.73
C ARG A 297 -20.91 -46.23 32.05
N GLU A 298 -20.26 -45.04 31.98
CA GLU A 298 -20.28 -44.10 33.10
C GLU A 298 -20.23 -42.64 32.59
N THR A 299 -21.29 -42.01 32.95
CA THR A 299 -21.54 -40.55 32.90
C THR A 299 -20.78 -39.87 34.03
N SER A 300 -20.19 -38.72 33.73
CA SER A 300 -19.89 -37.74 34.78
C SER A 300 -20.14 -36.34 34.25
N THR A 301 -21.26 -35.82 34.67
CA THR A 301 -21.66 -34.40 34.71
C THR A 301 -20.89 -33.68 35.81
N ASN A 302 -20.44 -32.46 35.55
CA ASN A 302 -20.43 -31.35 36.53
C ASN A 302 -20.22 -30.03 35.78
N ASN A 303 -21.28 -29.31 35.63
CA ASN A 303 -21.77 -28.20 36.47
C ASN A 303 -21.12 -26.84 36.18
N ALA A 304 -22.01 -26.05 35.66
CA ALA A 304 -22.02 -24.63 35.50
C ALA A 304 -21.69 -23.86 36.80
N LYS A 305 -21.03 -22.74 36.68
CA LYS A 305 -21.30 -21.57 37.53
C LYS A 305 -21.35 -20.31 36.66
N VAL A 306 -22.54 -19.82 36.54
CA VAL A 306 -22.94 -18.47 36.17
C VAL A 306 -22.47 -17.52 37.28
N ALA A 307 -21.89 -16.40 36.89
CA ALA A 307 -21.91 -15.19 37.68
C ALA A 307 -22.10 -13.99 36.73
N GLU A 308 -23.32 -13.50 36.76
CA GLU A 308 -23.70 -12.15 36.38
C GLU A 308 -22.82 -11.13 37.12
N ASN A 309 -22.36 -10.11 36.43
CA ASN A 309 -22.45 -8.76 36.96
C ASN A 309 -22.58 -7.74 35.83
N ALA A 310 -23.67 -7.05 35.94
CA ALA A 310 -24.10 -5.95 35.12
C ALA A 310 -23.34 -4.66 35.50
N ASN A 311 -23.32 -3.76 34.54
CA ASN A 311 -23.48 -2.32 34.66
C ASN A 311 -22.30 -1.41 34.23
N ASN A 312 -22.69 -0.63 33.24
CA ASN A 312 -22.44 0.81 33.09
C ASN A 312 -21.05 1.30 32.65
N ALA A 313 -21.03 1.70 31.37
CA ALA A 313 -20.52 3.01 31.02
C ALA A 313 -21.05 3.48 29.62
N PRO A 314 -21.20 4.77 29.41
CA PRO A 314 -22.12 5.32 28.41
C PRO A 314 -21.49 5.49 27.03
N ASN A 315 -22.38 5.43 26.04
CA ASN A 315 -22.19 5.78 24.65
C ASN A 315 -21.96 7.30 24.52
N PRO A 316 -20.92 7.79 23.83
CA PRO A 316 -20.96 9.11 23.24
C PRO A 316 -21.37 9.01 21.78
N GLY A 317 -22.58 9.49 21.50
CA GLY A 317 -22.96 9.86 20.16
C GLY A 317 -22.10 11.04 19.65
N PHE A 318 -21.71 10.91 18.43
CA PHE A 318 -21.84 11.88 17.33
C PHE A 318 -21.34 11.17 16.07
#